data_3adb2050da2e78d228292c7c4c85b9be
#
_entry.id   3adb2050da2e78d228292c7c4c85b9be
#
_cell.length_a   1.000
_cell.length_b   1.000
_cell.length_c   1.000
_cell.angle_alpha   90.00
_cell.angle_beta   90.00
_cell.angle_gamma   90.00
#
_symmetry.space_group_name_H-M   'P 1'
#
loop_
_entity.id
_entity.type
_entity.pdbx_description
1 polymer ?
#
loop_
_entity_poly.entity_id
_entity_poly.type
_entity_poly.pdbx_seq_one_letter_code
_entity_poly.pdbx_strand_id
1 'polypeptide(L)'
;MIGATEKAGSVGRAVVENLRGFHGAVHLVNRKHPEVLGIKTLARVSDLPAGTDLAVVVTPAPAVPEILRECAAAGIPAAVVISAGFKEAGAAGRELEREVLEIARAASMRVIGPNCLGVMVPGTGLNATFAAAMAMPGNIAFLSQSGALCTAILDWSFSAGMGFSAFVSTGSMLDAGWADLIAHFADDPRTAVIVLYMESVDDAPAFLGSARRAALKKPLVVLKAGRTEAAARAAASHTGALTGSDSVFDAAFARAGVLRVDSIAELFQTAEVLACRRPPRGRRLAIVTNAG
;
A
#
# COMPACT_ATOMS: atom_id res chain seq x y z
N MET A 1 -17.82 -1.41 -0.82
CA MET A 1 -17.22 -0.54 0.22
C MET A 1 -18.11 -0.51 1.45
N ILE A 2 -17.56 -0.68 2.66
CA ILE A 2 -18.28 -0.77 3.93
C ILE A 2 -17.91 0.45 4.79
N GLY A 3 -18.91 1.17 5.31
CA GLY A 3 -18.73 2.45 6.03
C GLY A 3 -18.88 3.69 5.14
N ALA A 4 -19.58 3.56 4.01
CA ALA A 4 -19.93 4.68 3.14
C ALA A 4 -20.73 5.74 3.90
N THR A 5 -20.48 7.04 3.66
CA THR A 5 -21.17 8.15 4.33
C THR A 5 -21.11 9.43 3.51
N GLU A 6 -22.08 10.32 3.72
CA GLU A 6 -22.12 11.66 3.11
C GLU A 6 -21.46 12.75 3.98
N LYS A 7 -21.04 12.41 5.20
CA LYS A 7 -20.45 13.37 6.13
C LYS A 7 -19.25 14.07 5.50
N ALA A 8 -19.36 15.38 5.31
CA ALA A 8 -18.27 16.19 4.75
C ALA A 8 -16.97 16.04 5.57
N GLY A 9 -15.83 15.96 4.88
CA GLY A 9 -14.51 15.81 5.50
C GLY A 9 -14.22 14.43 6.10
N SER A 10 -15.11 13.45 5.95
CA SER A 10 -14.85 12.09 6.45
C SER A 10 -14.14 11.21 5.41
N VAL A 11 -13.33 10.28 5.92
CA VAL A 11 -12.67 9.25 5.11
C VAL A 11 -13.67 8.45 4.28
N GLY A 12 -14.80 8.06 4.87
CA GLY A 12 -15.83 7.29 4.17
C GLY A 12 -16.39 8.00 2.95
N ARG A 13 -16.61 9.33 3.03
CA ARG A 13 -17.05 10.13 1.89
C ARG A 13 -15.98 10.21 0.81
N ALA A 14 -14.75 10.52 1.17
CA ALA A 14 -13.64 10.63 0.22
C ALA A 14 -13.43 9.32 -0.57
N VAL A 15 -13.51 8.18 0.11
CA VAL A 15 -13.39 6.87 -0.55
C VAL A 15 -14.56 6.61 -1.51
N VAL A 16 -15.80 6.98 -1.16
CA VAL A 16 -16.95 6.85 -2.09
C VAL A 16 -16.74 7.72 -3.32
N GLU A 17 -16.33 8.98 -3.15
CA GLU A 17 -16.05 9.90 -4.24
C GLU A 17 -14.95 9.36 -5.16
N ASN A 18 -13.87 8.82 -4.59
CA ASN A 18 -12.74 8.26 -5.32
C ASN A 18 -13.10 6.97 -6.08
N LEU A 19 -13.94 6.11 -5.51
CA LEU A 19 -14.37 4.87 -6.17
C LEU A 19 -15.26 5.08 -7.40
N ARG A 20 -15.84 6.27 -7.60
CA ARG A 20 -16.64 6.58 -8.79
C ARG A 20 -15.89 6.44 -10.11
N GLY A 21 -14.56 6.58 -10.08
CA GLY A 21 -13.70 6.42 -11.26
C GLY A 21 -13.36 4.97 -11.58
N PHE A 22 -13.75 4.01 -10.76
CA PHE A 22 -13.45 2.60 -10.99
C PHE A 22 -14.24 2.05 -12.17
N HIS A 23 -13.57 1.29 -13.05
CA HIS A 23 -14.20 0.72 -14.25
C HIS A 23 -15.07 -0.51 -13.96
N GLY A 24 -14.98 -1.07 -12.74
CA GLY A 24 -15.79 -2.19 -12.28
C GLY A 24 -17.02 -1.76 -11.47
N ALA A 25 -17.77 -2.74 -10.98
CA ALA A 25 -18.92 -2.50 -10.13
C ALA A 25 -18.52 -2.05 -8.73
N VAL A 26 -19.18 -1.02 -8.21
CA VAL A 26 -19.01 -0.53 -6.84
C VAL A 26 -20.33 -0.66 -6.09
N HIS A 27 -20.30 -1.41 -4.99
CA HIS A 27 -21.43 -1.57 -4.07
C HIS A 27 -21.09 -0.90 -2.75
N LEU A 28 -22.01 -0.07 -2.25
CA LEU A 28 -21.87 0.59 -0.96
C LEU A 28 -22.71 -0.16 0.08
N VAL A 29 -22.13 -0.38 1.26
CA VAL A 29 -22.83 -0.97 2.41
C VAL A 29 -22.97 0.06 3.50
N ASN A 30 -24.22 0.35 3.91
CA ASN A 30 -24.54 1.21 5.03
C ASN A 30 -25.84 0.77 5.69
N ARG A 31 -25.80 0.49 7.00
CA ARG A 31 -26.97 0.00 7.77
C ARG A 31 -28.01 1.08 8.04
N LYS A 32 -27.66 2.38 7.94
CA LYS A 32 -28.50 3.50 8.38
C LYS A 32 -29.07 4.34 7.23
N HIS A 33 -28.33 4.44 6.14
CA HIS A 33 -28.68 5.29 5.00
C HIS A 33 -28.93 4.43 3.77
N PRO A 34 -30.12 4.48 3.16
CA PRO A 34 -30.45 3.67 1.96
C PRO A 34 -29.75 4.19 0.70
N GLU A 35 -29.18 5.40 0.78
CA GLU A 35 -28.44 6.05 -0.29
C GLU A 35 -27.30 6.88 0.27
N VAL A 36 -26.19 6.95 -0.43
CA VAL A 36 -25.01 7.77 -0.11
C VAL A 36 -24.51 8.41 -1.40
N LEU A 37 -24.48 9.74 -1.48
CA LEU A 37 -24.04 10.53 -2.63
C LEU A 37 -24.73 10.12 -3.95
N GLY A 38 -26.02 9.83 -3.91
CA GLY A 38 -26.81 9.39 -5.07
C GLY A 38 -26.64 7.93 -5.46
N ILE A 39 -25.90 7.14 -4.67
CA ILE A 39 -25.68 5.71 -4.91
C ILE A 39 -26.48 4.90 -3.87
N LYS A 40 -27.32 4.00 -4.34
CA LYS A 40 -28.06 3.08 -3.46
C LYS A 40 -27.10 2.25 -2.64
N THR A 41 -27.40 2.07 -1.36
CA THR A 41 -26.62 1.24 -0.45
C THR A 41 -27.34 -0.08 -0.16
N LEU A 42 -26.57 -1.10 0.14
CA LEU A 42 -27.03 -2.35 0.72
C LEU A 42 -26.99 -2.25 2.24
N ALA A 43 -27.94 -2.90 2.93
CA ALA A 43 -28.02 -2.82 4.38
C ALA A 43 -26.93 -3.67 5.07
N ARG A 44 -26.54 -4.77 4.45
CA ARG A 44 -25.62 -5.79 5.01
C ARG A 44 -24.60 -6.25 3.97
N VAL A 45 -23.49 -6.80 4.43
CA VAL A 45 -22.49 -7.46 3.57
C VAL A 45 -23.10 -8.70 2.89
N SER A 46 -24.00 -9.43 3.57
CA SER A 46 -24.72 -10.57 2.99
C SER A 46 -25.60 -10.25 1.79
N ASP A 47 -25.93 -8.96 1.59
CA ASP A 47 -26.76 -8.51 0.47
C ASP A 47 -25.92 -8.21 -0.79
N LEU A 48 -24.58 -8.31 -0.68
CA LEU A 48 -23.67 -8.11 -1.80
C LEU A 48 -23.82 -9.19 -2.86
N PRO A 49 -23.66 -8.86 -4.15
CA PRO A 49 -23.65 -9.88 -5.21
C PRO A 49 -22.56 -10.92 -4.99
N ALA A 50 -22.87 -12.18 -5.32
CA ALA A 50 -21.86 -13.23 -5.37
C ALA A 50 -20.73 -12.86 -6.33
N GLY A 51 -19.49 -13.22 -5.97
CA GLY A 51 -18.32 -12.85 -6.77
C GLY A 51 -17.81 -11.44 -6.52
N THR A 52 -18.17 -10.82 -5.40
CA THR A 52 -17.52 -9.57 -4.96
C THR A 52 -16.06 -9.85 -4.61
N ASP A 53 -15.11 -9.19 -5.29
CA ASP A 53 -13.67 -9.48 -5.20
C ASP A 53 -12.95 -8.76 -4.05
N LEU A 54 -13.42 -7.57 -3.66
CA LEU A 54 -12.70 -6.69 -2.73
C LEU A 54 -13.65 -5.99 -1.76
N ALA A 55 -13.35 -6.08 -0.47
CA ALA A 55 -13.95 -5.25 0.56
C ALA A 55 -13.04 -4.04 0.88
N VAL A 56 -13.57 -2.82 0.80
CA VAL A 56 -12.89 -1.61 1.30
C VAL A 56 -13.59 -1.18 2.58
N VAL A 57 -12.88 -1.28 3.72
CA VAL A 57 -13.46 -1.09 5.05
C VAL A 57 -12.97 0.22 5.66
N VAL A 58 -13.93 1.11 6.02
CA VAL A 58 -13.66 2.44 6.61
C VAL A 58 -14.51 2.68 7.87
N THR A 59 -14.82 1.63 8.58
CA THR A 59 -15.59 1.69 9.85
C THR A 59 -14.67 1.88 11.06
N PRO A 60 -15.18 2.26 12.24
CA PRO A 60 -14.38 2.26 13.46
C PRO A 60 -13.76 0.87 13.74
N ALA A 61 -12.51 0.85 14.24
CA ALA A 61 -11.74 -0.38 14.45
C ALA A 61 -12.50 -1.50 15.19
N PRO A 62 -13.27 -1.24 16.28
CA PRO A 62 -14.00 -2.30 16.97
C PRO A 62 -15.04 -3.03 16.12
N ALA A 63 -15.51 -2.44 15.02
CA ALA A 63 -16.48 -3.07 14.13
C ALA A 63 -15.82 -3.94 13.02
N VAL A 64 -14.52 -3.77 12.80
CA VAL A 64 -13.81 -4.43 11.68
C VAL A 64 -13.81 -5.95 11.79
N PRO A 65 -13.56 -6.59 12.95
CA PRO A 65 -13.57 -8.04 13.04
C PRO A 65 -14.90 -8.66 12.58
N GLU A 66 -16.03 -8.12 13.02
CA GLU A 66 -17.35 -8.62 12.64
C GLU A 66 -17.61 -8.43 11.13
N ILE A 67 -17.25 -7.27 10.59
CA ILE A 67 -17.37 -6.99 9.16
C ILE A 67 -16.53 -7.99 8.33
N LEU A 68 -15.33 -8.31 8.77
CA LEU A 68 -14.50 -9.29 8.05
C LEU A 68 -15.05 -10.71 8.15
N ARG A 69 -15.72 -11.08 9.26
CA ARG A 69 -16.46 -12.35 9.33
C ARG A 69 -17.64 -12.39 8.34
N GLU A 70 -18.40 -11.28 8.25
CA GLU A 70 -19.46 -11.15 7.25
C GLU A 70 -18.88 -11.24 5.82
N CYS A 71 -17.73 -10.59 5.54
CA CYS A 71 -17.06 -10.69 4.25
C CYS A 71 -16.57 -12.11 3.95
N ALA A 72 -15.99 -12.79 4.93
CA ALA A 72 -15.55 -14.17 4.81
C ALA A 72 -16.72 -15.12 4.50
N ALA A 73 -17.85 -14.95 5.21
CA ALA A 73 -19.07 -15.73 4.97
C ALA A 73 -19.66 -15.47 3.56
N ALA A 74 -19.49 -14.26 3.03
CA ALA A 74 -19.88 -13.89 1.66
C ALA A 74 -18.87 -14.35 0.59
N GLY A 75 -17.75 -14.98 0.99
CA GLY A 75 -16.73 -15.49 0.07
C GLY A 75 -15.85 -14.39 -0.55
N ILE A 76 -15.75 -13.21 0.07
CA ILE A 76 -14.91 -12.11 -0.43
C ILE A 76 -13.43 -12.44 -0.15
N PRO A 77 -12.57 -12.55 -1.18
CA PRO A 77 -11.21 -13.07 -1.00
C PRO A 77 -10.20 -12.03 -0.52
N ALA A 78 -10.53 -10.74 -0.56
CA ALA A 78 -9.58 -9.67 -0.23
C ALA A 78 -10.25 -8.49 0.48
N ALA A 79 -9.49 -7.83 1.35
CA ALA A 79 -9.92 -6.60 2.01
C ALA A 79 -8.80 -5.55 2.09
N VAL A 80 -9.18 -4.27 1.94
CA VAL A 80 -8.37 -3.11 2.31
C VAL A 80 -9.00 -2.48 3.54
N VAL A 81 -8.31 -2.52 4.68
CA VAL A 81 -8.77 -1.95 5.94
C VAL A 81 -8.09 -0.61 6.15
N ILE A 82 -8.80 0.47 5.85
CA ILE A 82 -8.30 1.85 6.01
C ILE A 82 -8.34 2.28 7.47
N SER A 83 -9.28 1.74 8.23
CA SER A 83 -9.55 2.06 9.63
C SER A 83 -8.27 2.08 10.49
N ALA A 84 -8.12 3.11 11.32
CA ALA A 84 -7.13 3.23 12.38
C ALA A 84 -7.73 2.83 13.74
N GLY A 85 -6.89 2.65 14.75
CA GLY A 85 -7.28 2.23 16.10
C GLY A 85 -6.86 0.80 16.42
N PHE A 86 -5.79 0.32 15.77
CA PHE A 86 -5.20 -1.01 15.93
C PHE A 86 -3.91 -0.94 16.78
N LYS A 87 -2.83 -1.61 16.37
CA LYS A 87 -1.59 -1.69 17.21
C LYS A 87 -1.04 -0.34 17.64
N GLU A 88 -1.23 0.69 16.84
CA GLU A 88 -0.84 2.07 17.15
C GLU A 88 -1.64 2.67 18.34
N ALA A 89 -2.83 2.14 18.62
CA ALA A 89 -3.66 2.53 19.76
C ALA A 89 -3.34 1.76 21.06
N GLY A 90 -2.31 0.91 21.05
CA GLY A 90 -1.84 0.19 22.23
C GLY A 90 -2.38 -1.24 22.38
N ALA A 91 -2.51 -1.74 23.60
CA ALA A 91 -2.79 -3.16 23.87
C ALA A 91 -4.13 -3.64 23.30
N ALA A 92 -5.21 -2.87 23.49
CA ALA A 92 -6.52 -3.21 22.94
C ALA A 92 -6.52 -3.25 21.40
N GLY A 93 -5.78 -2.35 20.76
CA GLY A 93 -5.64 -2.33 19.32
C GLY A 93 -4.83 -3.51 18.77
N ARG A 94 -3.81 -3.96 19.50
CA ARG A 94 -3.07 -5.19 19.14
C ARG A 94 -3.94 -6.44 19.21
N GLU A 95 -4.86 -6.49 20.15
CA GLU A 95 -5.82 -7.59 20.28
C GLU A 95 -6.78 -7.61 19.08
N LEU A 96 -7.28 -6.44 18.65
CA LEU A 96 -8.08 -6.33 17.43
C LEU A 96 -7.30 -6.76 16.19
N GLU A 97 -6.02 -6.41 16.06
CA GLU A 97 -5.17 -6.89 14.94
C GLU A 97 -5.07 -8.40 14.93
N ARG A 98 -4.84 -9.02 16.09
CA ARG A 98 -4.75 -10.46 16.23
C ARG A 98 -6.05 -11.15 15.79
N GLU A 99 -7.19 -10.64 16.26
CA GLU A 99 -8.51 -11.15 15.88
C GLU A 99 -8.77 -11.04 14.37
N VAL A 100 -8.46 -9.89 13.77
CA VAL A 100 -8.59 -9.68 12.31
C VAL A 100 -7.71 -10.64 11.53
N LEU A 101 -6.46 -10.87 11.98
CA LEU A 101 -5.54 -11.80 11.32
C LEU A 101 -6.04 -13.26 11.39
N GLU A 102 -6.59 -13.68 12.53
CA GLU A 102 -7.17 -15.01 12.71
C GLU A 102 -8.36 -15.23 11.75
N ILE A 103 -9.25 -14.23 11.63
CA ILE A 103 -10.40 -14.28 10.72
C ILE A 103 -9.92 -14.38 9.26
N ALA A 104 -8.98 -13.52 8.88
CA ALA A 104 -8.45 -13.47 7.51
C ALA A 104 -7.80 -14.81 7.12
N ARG A 105 -6.97 -15.36 7.99
CA ARG A 105 -6.29 -16.65 7.77
C ARG A 105 -7.28 -17.81 7.67
N ALA A 106 -8.26 -17.88 8.58
CA ALA A 106 -9.29 -18.93 8.56
C ALA A 106 -10.11 -18.93 7.26
N ALA A 107 -10.33 -17.75 6.67
CA ALA A 107 -11.08 -17.59 5.42
C ALA A 107 -10.18 -17.55 4.17
N SER A 108 -8.86 -17.68 4.29
CA SER A 108 -7.90 -17.45 3.20
C SER A 108 -8.07 -16.08 2.53
N MET A 109 -8.55 -15.09 3.29
CA MET A 109 -8.75 -13.71 2.84
C MET A 109 -7.43 -12.94 2.95
N ARG A 110 -7.04 -12.23 1.90
CA ARG A 110 -5.86 -11.36 1.94
C ARG A 110 -6.25 -9.95 2.42
N VAL A 111 -5.44 -9.37 3.32
CA VAL A 111 -5.74 -8.08 3.93
C VAL A 111 -4.57 -7.11 3.76
N ILE A 112 -4.86 -5.91 3.21
CA ILE A 112 -3.95 -4.75 3.23
C ILE A 112 -4.40 -3.80 4.33
N GLY A 113 -3.47 -3.24 5.06
CA GLY A 113 -3.70 -2.42 6.25
C GLY A 113 -3.55 -3.24 7.53
N PRO A 114 -4.26 -2.90 8.61
CA PRO A 114 -5.08 -1.70 8.82
C PRO A 114 -4.25 -0.41 8.91
N ASN A 115 -4.91 0.71 9.22
CA ASN A 115 -4.27 2.01 9.40
C ASN A 115 -3.44 2.43 8.18
N CYS A 116 -4.05 2.44 7.00
CA CYS A 116 -3.42 2.77 5.73
C CYS A 116 -4.21 3.84 4.96
N LEU A 117 -3.56 4.50 3.99
CA LEU A 117 -4.25 5.39 3.06
C LEU A 117 -5.17 4.60 2.12
N GLY A 118 -4.79 3.37 1.78
CA GLY A 118 -5.48 2.49 0.84
C GLY A 118 -4.65 2.15 -0.40
N VAL A 119 -5.31 1.77 -1.47
CA VAL A 119 -4.71 1.26 -2.70
C VAL A 119 -5.26 1.98 -3.92
N MET A 120 -4.36 2.38 -4.85
CA MET A 120 -4.73 2.83 -6.19
C MET A 120 -4.13 1.90 -7.25
N VAL A 121 -4.91 1.62 -8.29
CA VAL A 121 -4.47 0.95 -9.51
C VAL A 121 -4.96 1.78 -10.70
N PRO A 122 -4.19 2.81 -11.12
CA PRO A 122 -4.64 3.80 -12.10
C PRO A 122 -5.12 3.18 -13.42
N GLY A 123 -4.48 2.11 -13.88
CA GLY A 123 -4.85 1.43 -15.12
C GLY A 123 -6.25 0.81 -15.12
N THR A 124 -6.87 0.61 -13.96
CA THR A 124 -8.25 0.10 -13.81
C THR A 124 -9.21 1.17 -13.28
N GLY A 125 -8.75 2.38 -13.03
CA GLY A 125 -9.50 3.43 -12.37
C GLY A 125 -9.77 3.18 -10.87
N LEU A 126 -9.14 2.14 -10.27
CA LEU A 126 -9.34 1.85 -8.85
C LEU A 126 -8.62 2.87 -7.98
N ASN A 127 -9.40 3.65 -7.23
CA ASN A 127 -8.92 4.52 -6.16
C ASN A 127 -9.65 4.16 -4.85
N ALA A 128 -9.19 3.12 -4.19
CA ALA A 128 -9.67 2.68 -2.88
C ALA A 128 -8.88 3.38 -1.77
N THR A 129 -8.77 4.71 -1.82
CA THR A 129 -8.09 5.57 -0.84
C THR A 129 -8.91 6.78 -0.48
N PHE A 130 -8.50 7.51 0.54
CA PHE A 130 -9.02 8.85 0.85
C PHE A 130 -8.08 9.99 0.41
N ALA A 131 -7.19 9.74 -0.54
CA ALA A 131 -6.34 10.77 -1.13
C ALA A 131 -7.15 11.78 -1.93
N ALA A 132 -6.60 12.99 -2.12
CA ALA A 132 -7.28 14.08 -2.81
C ALA A 132 -7.43 13.85 -4.32
N ALA A 133 -6.60 12.98 -4.92
CA ALA A 133 -6.62 12.70 -6.35
C ALA A 133 -6.18 11.27 -6.65
N MET A 134 -6.49 10.80 -7.85
CA MET A 134 -5.97 9.55 -8.42
C MET A 134 -4.54 9.75 -8.91
N ALA A 135 -3.64 8.81 -8.64
CA ALA A 135 -2.30 8.79 -9.22
C ALA A 135 -2.36 8.67 -10.75
N MET A 136 -1.42 9.31 -11.44
CA MET A 136 -1.29 9.17 -12.89
C MET A 136 -0.94 7.73 -13.27
N PRO A 137 -1.50 7.19 -14.37
CA PRO A 137 -1.12 5.87 -14.86
C PRO A 137 0.34 5.86 -15.35
N GLY A 138 1.06 4.78 -15.04
CA GLY A 138 2.46 4.60 -15.39
C GLY A 138 2.96 3.20 -15.05
N ASN A 139 4.23 3.06 -14.79
CA ASN A 139 4.90 1.77 -14.63
C ASN A 139 5.70 1.61 -13.33
N ILE A 140 5.49 2.49 -12.35
CA ILE A 140 6.12 2.43 -11.03
C ILE A 140 5.13 1.78 -10.05
N ALA A 141 5.51 0.69 -9.39
CA ALA A 141 4.80 0.20 -8.21
C ALA A 141 5.39 0.88 -6.97
N PHE A 142 4.64 1.79 -6.36
CA PHE A 142 5.04 2.47 -5.13
C PHE A 142 4.33 1.85 -3.92
N LEU A 143 5.12 1.39 -2.95
CA LEU A 143 4.66 0.72 -1.73
C LEU A 143 5.20 1.47 -0.51
N SER A 144 4.33 1.87 0.41
CA SER A 144 4.73 2.67 1.58
C SER A 144 4.04 2.22 2.86
N GLN A 145 4.79 2.12 3.96
CA GLN A 145 4.22 1.96 5.30
C GLN A 145 3.64 3.27 5.84
N SER A 146 4.08 4.42 5.32
CA SER A 146 3.62 5.74 5.77
C SER A 146 2.48 6.28 4.91
N GLY A 147 1.28 6.38 5.48
CA GLY A 147 0.12 6.99 4.83
C GLY A 147 0.30 8.50 4.59
N ALA A 148 0.90 9.22 5.53
CA ALA A 148 1.18 10.66 5.39
C ALA A 148 2.17 10.94 4.26
N LEU A 149 3.22 10.11 4.14
CA LEU A 149 4.17 10.22 3.06
C LEU A 149 3.53 9.92 1.70
N CYS A 150 2.62 8.96 1.64
CA CYS A 150 1.85 8.67 0.43
C CYS A 150 1.16 9.93 -0.13
N THR A 151 0.52 10.75 0.71
CA THR A 151 -0.15 11.96 0.24
C THR A 151 0.83 13.00 -0.31
N ALA A 152 1.97 13.21 0.37
CA ALA A 152 3.00 14.14 -0.07
C ALA A 152 3.65 13.70 -1.39
N ILE A 153 3.92 12.41 -1.54
CA ILE A 153 4.49 11.83 -2.76
C ILE A 153 3.49 11.90 -3.92
N LEU A 154 2.22 11.62 -3.66
CA LEU A 154 1.18 11.72 -4.68
C LEU A 154 1.09 13.16 -5.23
N ASP A 155 1.07 14.16 -4.35
CA ASP A 155 1.02 15.58 -4.75
C ASP A 155 2.28 15.97 -5.55
N TRP A 156 3.45 15.59 -5.08
CA TRP A 156 4.70 15.84 -5.80
C TRP A 156 4.75 15.15 -7.16
N SER A 157 4.22 13.94 -7.29
CA SER A 157 4.27 13.14 -8.52
C SER A 157 3.58 13.82 -9.71
N PHE A 158 2.55 14.63 -9.47
CA PHE A 158 1.88 15.40 -10.53
C PHE A 158 2.80 16.44 -11.16
N SER A 159 3.56 17.19 -10.34
CA SER A 159 4.51 18.17 -10.83
C SER A 159 5.71 17.53 -11.53
N ALA A 160 6.11 16.35 -11.11
CA ALA A 160 7.20 15.58 -11.70
C ALA A 160 6.78 14.77 -12.95
N GLY A 161 5.48 14.71 -13.29
CA GLY A 161 4.98 13.92 -14.42
C GLY A 161 5.13 12.40 -14.22
N MET A 162 5.19 11.92 -12.96
CA MET A 162 5.41 10.51 -12.65
C MET A 162 4.11 9.74 -12.58
N GLY A 163 4.09 8.56 -13.24
CA GLY A 163 2.94 7.67 -13.25
C GLY A 163 3.22 6.31 -12.58
N PHE A 164 2.14 5.70 -12.07
CA PHE A 164 2.20 4.49 -11.29
C PHE A 164 1.40 3.34 -11.92
N SER A 165 1.94 2.13 -11.85
CA SER A 165 1.17 0.89 -12.09
C SER A 165 0.29 0.55 -10.89
N ALA A 166 0.81 0.82 -9.69
CA ALA A 166 0.10 0.73 -8.43
C ALA A 166 0.69 1.70 -7.41
N PHE A 167 -0.18 2.21 -6.52
CA PHE A 167 0.19 3.09 -5.42
C PHE A 167 -0.45 2.53 -4.16
N VAL A 168 0.35 1.95 -3.27
CA VAL A 168 -0.12 1.13 -2.15
C VAL A 168 0.40 1.69 -0.83
N SER A 169 -0.51 2.07 0.05
CA SER A 169 -0.20 2.29 1.45
C SER A 169 -0.46 0.99 2.22
N THR A 170 0.58 0.43 2.80
CA THR A 170 0.49 -0.89 3.47
C THR A 170 0.03 -0.80 4.92
N GLY A 171 0.14 0.38 5.54
CA GLY A 171 -0.22 0.59 6.95
C GLY A 171 0.51 -0.36 7.89
N SER A 172 -0.23 -1.01 8.78
CA SER A 172 0.31 -1.94 9.79
C SER A 172 0.89 -3.24 9.22
N MET A 173 0.60 -3.58 7.95
CA MET A 173 1.04 -4.82 7.27
C MET A 173 0.66 -6.08 8.06
N LEU A 174 -0.62 -6.17 8.44
CA LEU A 174 -1.15 -7.25 9.26
C LEU A 174 -1.01 -8.63 8.62
N ASP A 175 -1.31 -8.74 7.32
CA ASP A 175 -1.30 -9.98 6.54
C ASP A 175 -0.43 -9.86 5.28
N ALA A 176 -0.82 -9.02 4.32
CA ALA A 176 -0.04 -8.82 3.11
C ALA A 176 1.21 -7.99 3.42
N GLY A 177 2.36 -8.66 3.48
CA GLY A 177 3.65 -8.08 3.82
C GLY A 177 4.50 -7.69 2.61
N TRP A 178 5.72 -7.22 2.90
CA TRP A 178 6.70 -6.88 1.87
C TRP A 178 6.94 -8.02 0.88
N ALA A 179 7.08 -9.25 1.38
CA ALA A 179 7.39 -10.41 0.56
C ALA A 179 6.30 -10.69 -0.48
N ASP A 180 5.02 -10.56 -0.08
CA ASP A 180 3.86 -10.78 -0.95
C ASP A 180 3.78 -9.71 -2.03
N LEU A 181 3.87 -8.44 -1.63
CA LEU A 181 3.74 -7.30 -2.53
C LEU A 181 4.91 -7.25 -3.52
N ILE A 182 6.15 -7.45 -3.05
CA ILE A 182 7.33 -7.52 -3.92
C ILE A 182 7.20 -8.66 -4.94
N ALA A 183 6.77 -9.84 -4.51
CA ALA A 183 6.59 -10.97 -5.41
C ALA A 183 5.52 -10.68 -6.47
N HIS A 184 4.38 -10.10 -6.06
CA HIS A 184 3.31 -9.71 -6.98
C HIS A 184 3.79 -8.73 -8.05
N PHE A 185 4.43 -7.63 -7.66
CA PHE A 185 4.88 -6.60 -8.60
C PHE A 185 6.11 -7.01 -9.41
N ALA A 186 6.92 -7.96 -8.93
CA ALA A 186 7.98 -8.56 -9.73
C ALA A 186 7.45 -9.30 -10.96
N ASP A 187 6.25 -9.84 -10.88
CA ASP A 187 5.60 -10.58 -11.95
C ASP A 187 4.55 -9.75 -12.74
N ASP A 188 4.13 -8.59 -12.24
CA ASP A 188 3.18 -7.71 -12.95
C ASP A 188 3.82 -7.08 -14.20
N PRO A 189 3.34 -7.39 -15.42
CA PRO A 189 3.92 -6.87 -16.67
C PRO A 189 3.77 -5.34 -16.82
N ARG A 190 2.87 -4.71 -16.08
CA ARG A 190 2.66 -3.26 -16.09
C ARG A 190 3.69 -2.51 -15.25
N THR A 191 4.39 -3.23 -14.35
CA THR A 191 5.38 -2.65 -13.45
C THR A 191 6.79 -2.80 -14.02
N ALA A 192 7.51 -1.70 -14.18
CA ALA A 192 8.91 -1.67 -14.61
C ALA A 192 9.89 -1.57 -13.44
N VAL A 193 9.51 -0.86 -12.36
CA VAL A 193 10.32 -0.68 -11.16
C VAL A 193 9.44 -0.75 -9.91
N ILE A 194 9.98 -1.33 -8.84
CA ILE A 194 9.31 -1.42 -7.53
C ILE A 194 10.03 -0.45 -6.59
N VAL A 195 9.27 0.41 -5.94
CA VAL A 195 9.76 1.47 -5.06
C VAL A 195 9.16 1.30 -3.67
N LEU A 196 10.01 1.20 -2.65
CA LEU A 196 9.60 1.00 -1.27
C LEU A 196 9.96 2.19 -0.39
N TYR A 197 9.01 2.68 0.39
CA TYR A 197 9.27 3.44 1.60
C TYR A 197 9.05 2.53 2.80
N MET A 198 10.13 2.19 3.50
CA MET A 198 10.15 1.14 4.52
C MET A 198 10.51 1.72 5.89
N GLU A 199 9.67 1.50 6.87
CA GLU A 199 9.92 1.84 8.28
C GLU A 199 10.43 0.63 9.07
N SER A 200 9.86 -0.55 8.82
CA SER A 200 10.21 -1.81 9.50
C SER A 200 10.13 -3.01 8.56
N VAL A 201 10.74 -4.11 9.00
CA VAL A 201 10.64 -5.43 8.37
C VAL A 201 10.32 -6.44 9.45
N ASP A 202 9.14 -7.06 9.38
CA ASP A 202 8.70 -8.02 10.40
C ASP A 202 9.24 -9.43 10.11
N ASP A 203 9.26 -9.85 8.83
CA ASP A 203 9.82 -11.12 8.36
C ASP A 203 11.01 -10.87 7.42
N ALA A 204 12.20 -10.73 8.01
CA ALA A 204 13.42 -10.46 7.24
C ALA A 204 13.80 -11.60 6.28
N PRO A 205 13.71 -12.90 6.64
CA PRO A 205 13.96 -13.99 5.70
C PRO A 205 13.03 -13.98 4.49
N ALA A 206 11.72 -13.80 4.68
CA ALA A 206 10.74 -13.74 3.59
C ALA A 206 10.98 -12.51 2.70
N PHE A 207 11.24 -11.33 3.31
CA PHE A 207 11.60 -10.12 2.59
C PHE A 207 12.83 -10.33 1.70
N LEU A 208 13.95 -10.80 2.26
CA LEU A 208 15.20 -11.00 1.52
C LEU A 208 15.04 -12.01 0.38
N GLY A 209 14.30 -13.09 0.63
CA GLY A 209 14.00 -14.09 -0.39
C GLY A 209 13.23 -13.52 -1.58
N SER A 210 12.17 -12.75 -1.32
CA SER A 210 11.36 -12.08 -2.35
C SER A 210 12.11 -10.95 -3.04
N ALA A 211 12.82 -10.10 -2.29
CA ALA A 211 13.61 -9.01 -2.83
C ALA A 211 14.70 -9.52 -3.80
N ARG A 212 15.42 -10.58 -3.43
CA ARG A 212 16.44 -11.18 -4.29
C ARG A 212 15.84 -11.74 -5.59
N ARG A 213 14.69 -12.43 -5.52
CA ARG A 213 14.01 -12.93 -6.73
C ARG A 213 13.51 -11.78 -7.61
N ALA A 214 12.96 -10.73 -6.99
CA ALA A 214 12.48 -9.55 -7.70
C ALA A 214 13.63 -8.79 -8.39
N ALA A 215 14.75 -8.58 -7.71
CA ALA A 215 15.91 -7.86 -8.24
C ALA A 215 16.55 -8.53 -9.48
N LEU A 216 16.33 -9.83 -9.67
CA LEU A 216 16.71 -10.55 -10.90
C LEU A 216 15.80 -10.25 -12.10
N LYS A 217 14.60 -9.73 -11.85
CA LYS A 217 13.57 -9.45 -12.87
C LYS A 217 13.41 -7.96 -13.13
N LYS A 218 13.40 -7.14 -12.06
CA LYS A 218 13.12 -5.71 -12.10
C LYS A 218 13.92 -4.97 -11.04
N PRO A 219 14.27 -3.70 -11.28
CA PRO A 219 14.85 -2.86 -10.23
C PRO A 219 13.93 -2.76 -9.01
N LEU A 220 14.52 -2.90 -7.83
CA LEU A 220 13.90 -2.70 -6.55
C LEU A 220 14.65 -1.62 -5.80
N VAL A 221 14.00 -0.48 -5.53
CA VAL A 221 14.58 0.70 -4.88
C VAL A 221 13.94 0.87 -3.52
N VAL A 222 14.74 1.11 -2.49
CA VAL A 222 14.25 1.27 -1.12
C VAL A 222 14.78 2.53 -0.47
N LEU A 223 13.89 3.30 0.13
CA LEU A 223 14.19 4.29 1.14
C LEU A 223 13.84 3.69 2.50
N LYS A 224 14.86 3.38 3.33
CA LYS A 224 14.68 2.87 4.69
C LYS A 224 14.72 4.03 5.68
N ALA A 225 13.59 4.31 6.33
CA ALA A 225 13.51 5.32 7.39
C ALA A 225 14.31 4.89 8.65
N GLY A 226 14.73 5.86 9.47
CA GLY A 226 15.37 5.59 10.75
C GLY A 226 16.87 5.30 10.65
N ARG A 227 17.63 5.96 9.78
CA ARG A 227 19.08 5.77 9.62
C ARG A 227 19.92 6.24 10.82
N THR A 228 19.54 7.37 11.44
CA THR A 228 20.22 7.86 12.63
C THR A 228 19.57 7.28 13.88
N GLU A 229 20.32 7.19 14.98
CA GLU A 229 19.77 6.71 16.25
C GLU A 229 18.54 7.51 16.72
N ALA A 230 18.53 8.85 16.49
CA ALA A 230 17.40 9.70 16.80
C ALA A 230 16.18 9.37 15.93
N ALA A 231 16.40 9.21 14.62
CA ALA A 231 15.34 8.81 13.69
C ALA A 231 14.86 7.37 13.92
N ALA A 232 15.75 6.47 14.32
CA ALA A 232 15.40 5.09 14.70
C ALA A 232 14.51 5.06 15.95
N ARG A 233 14.82 5.86 16.98
CA ARG A 233 13.97 6.00 18.17
C ARG A 233 12.60 6.59 17.83
N ALA A 234 12.53 7.60 16.96
CA ALA A 234 11.27 8.17 16.50
C ALA A 234 10.43 7.16 15.72
N ALA A 235 11.03 6.41 14.80
CA ALA A 235 10.37 5.35 14.06
C ALA A 235 9.86 4.22 14.97
N ALA A 236 10.66 3.78 15.93
CA ALA A 236 10.27 2.76 16.91
C ALA A 236 9.08 3.21 17.77
N SER A 237 9.03 4.49 18.16
CA SER A 237 7.89 5.05 18.89
C SER A 237 6.61 5.07 18.06
N HIS A 238 6.73 5.25 16.73
CA HIS A 238 5.60 5.32 15.80
C HIS A 238 5.10 3.93 15.40
N THR A 239 6.01 2.99 15.13
CA THR A 239 5.66 1.65 14.60
C THR A 239 5.60 0.56 15.66
N GLY A 240 6.17 0.81 16.85
CA GLY A 240 6.36 -0.19 17.89
C GLY A 240 7.38 -1.29 17.53
N ALA A 241 8.09 -1.16 16.40
CA ALA A 241 9.05 -2.13 15.93
C ALA A 241 10.49 -1.76 16.39
N LEU A 242 11.28 -2.77 16.80
CA LEU A 242 12.71 -2.60 17.03
C LEU A 242 13.40 -2.40 15.67
N THR A 243 14.10 -1.28 15.52
CA THR A 243 14.93 -1.03 14.34
C THR A 243 16.28 -1.70 14.52
N GLY A 244 16.66 -2.57 13.58
CA GLY A 244 18.03 -3.14 13.53
C GLY A 244 19.07 -2.06 13.19
N SER A 245 20.35 -2.41 13.36
CA SER A 245 21.47 -1.53 12.96
C SER A 245 21.38 -1.18 11.47
N ASP A 246 21.61 0.09 11.14
CA ASP A 246 21.55 0.59 9.74
C ASP A 246 22.54 -0.15 8.82
N SER A 247 23.73 -0.49 9.34
CA SER A 247 24.74 -1.28 8.62
C SER A 247 24.27 -2.71 8.26
N VAL A 248 23.41 -3.30 9.08
CA VAL A 248 22.81 -4.61 8.77
C VAL A 248 21.83 -4.49 7.61
N PHE A 249 21.04 -3.43 7.55
CA PHE A 249 20.17 -3.15 6.40
C PHE A 249 20.98 -2.92 5.13
N ASP A 250 22.08 -2.15 5.18
CA ASP A 250 22.93 -1.93 4.01
C ASP A 250 23.49 -3.25 3.46
N ALA A 251 24.05 -4.08 4.33
CA ALA A 251 24.57 -5.38 3.93
C ALA A 251 23.48 -6.31 3.36
N ALA A 252 22.29 -6.29 3.95
CA ALA A 252 21.16 -7.10 3.53
C ALA A 252 20.63 -6.67 2.15
N PHE A 253 20.46 -5.37 1.94
CA PHE A 253 20.00 -4.81 0.66
C PHE A 253 21.03 -5.05 -0.44
N ALA A 254 22.32 -4.78 -0.19
CA ALA A 254 23.37 -5.05 -1.16
C ALA A 254 23.40 -6.53 -1.56
N ARG A 255 23.27 -7.45 -0.60
CA ARG A 255 23.25 -8.90 -0.85
C ARG A 255 22.01 -9.35 -1.63
N ALA A 256 20.88 -8.68 -1.45
CA ALA A 256 19.64 -8.97 -2.16
C ALA A 256 19.55 -8.31 -3.55
N GLY A 257 20.50 -7.43 -3.91
CA GLY A 257 20.47 -6.66 -5.15
C GLY A 257 19.44 -5.50 -5.13
N VAL A 258 19.10 -5.03 -3.94
CA VAL A 258 18.19 -3.90 -3.72
C VAL A 258 18.99 -2.60 -3.73
N LEU A 259 18.51 -1.60 -4.46
CA LEU A 259 19.10 -0.28 -4.50
C LEU A 259 18.58 0.54 -3.31
N ARG A 260 19.46 0.88 -2.38
CA ARG A 260 19.12 1.76 -1.27
C ARG A 260 19.43 3.21 -1.64
N VAL A 261 18.52 4.11 -1.29
CA VAL A 261 18.67 5.57 -1.45
C VAL A 261 18.44 6.29 -0.12
N ASP A 262 18.90 7.55 -0.05
CA ASP A 262 18.98 8.30 1.20
C ASP A 262 17.92 9.37 1.37
N SER A 263 17.25 9.74 0.28
CA SER A 263 16.24 10.80 0.27
C SER A 263 15.08 10.46 -0.65
N ILE A 264 13.94 11.13 -0.43
CA ILE A 264 12.75 11.01 -1.29
C ILE A 264 13.07 11.49 -2.71
N ALA A 265 13.85 12.57 -2.85
CA ALA A 265 14.25 13.07 -4.16
C ALA A 265 15.08 12.03 -4.93
N GLU A 266 16.06 11.41 -4.27
CA GLU A 266 16.88 10.35 -4.85
C GLU A 266 16.05 9.10 -5.18
N LEU A 267 15.08 8.74 -4.33
CA LEU A 267 14.17 7.62 -4.56
C LEU A 267 13.45 7.75 -5.90
N PHE A 268 12.91 8.92 -6.18
CA PHE A 268 12.15 9.16 -7.41
C PHE A 268 13.02 9.43 -8.63
N GLN A 269 14.13 10.13 -8.50
CA GLN A 269 15.11 10.28 -9.58
C GLN A 269 15.63 8.89 -10.04
N THR A 270 15.95 8.04 -9.08
CA THR A 270 16.36 6.66 -9.36
C THR A 270 15.24 5.86 -10.03
N ALA A 271 14.01 5.96 -9.51
CA ALA A 271 12.85 5.28 -10.06
C ALA A 271 12.53 5.74 -11.49
N GLU A 272 12.61 7.04 -11.78
CA GLU A 272 12.41 7.61 -13.12
C GLU A 272 13.41 7.04 -14.13
N VAL A 273 14.70 7.05 -13.80
CA VAL A 273 15.74 6.50 -14.66
C VAL A 273 15.54 5.01 -14.91
N LEU A 274 15.21 4.24 -13.86
CA LEU A 274 15.05 2.80 -13.94
C LEU A 274 13.70 2.36 -14.57
N ALA A 275 12.69 3.22 -14.54
CA ALA A 275 11.41 2.98 -15.20
C ALA A 275 11.46 3.15 -16.72
N CYS A 276 12.57 3.64 -17.26
CA CYS A 276 12.79 3.73 -18.71
C CYS A 276 12.67 2.35 -19.36
N ARG A 277 11.93 2.29 -20.48
CA ARG A 277 11.65 1.04 -21.21
C ARG A 277 12.89 0.38 -21.88
N ARG A 278 14.04 1.06 -21.87
CA ARG A 278 15.29 0.59 -22.51
C ARG A 278 16.44 0.65 -21.51
N PRO A 279 16.55 -0.29 -20.56
CA PRO A 279 17.69 -0.34 -19.67
C PRO A 279 18.98 -0.58 -20.49
N PRO A 280 20.12 -0.05 -20.03
CA PRO A 280 21.40 -0.28 -20.68
C PRO A 280 21.75 -1.78 -20.65
N ARG A 281 22.23 -2.30 -21.80
CA ARG A 281 22.59 -3.72 -21.96
C ARG A 281 24.05 -4.03 -21.61
N GLY A 282 24.78 -3.08 -21.06
CA GLY A 282 26.21 -3.26 -20.76
C GLY A 282 26.78 -2.13 -19.89
N ARG A 283 28.09 -2.22 -19.65
CA ARG A 283 28.81 -1.30 -18.75
C ARG A 283 29.41 -0.06 -19.44
N ARG A 284 29.25 0.06 -20.75
CA ARG A 284 29.84 1.16 -21.51
C ARG A 284 28.89 2.34 -21.56
N LEU A 285 29.33 3.49 -21.06
CA LEU A 285 28.61 4.77 -21.08
C LEU A 285 29.33 5.72 -22.05
N ALA A 286 28.60 6.34 -22.96
CA ALA A 286 29.06 7.47 -23.74
C ALA A 286 28.51 8.76 -23.12
N ILE A 287 29.41 9.72 -22.87
CA ILE A 287 29.05 11.07 -22.40
C ILE A 287 29.22 12.01 -23.59
N VAL A 288 28.13 12.67 -23.98
CA VAL A 288 28.14 13.69 -25.05
C VAL A 288 27.83 15.03 -24.40
N THR A 289 28.75 15.98 -24.50
CA THR A 289 28.62 17.28 -23.85
C THR A 289 29.23 18.37 -24.75
N ASN A 290 28.72 19.59 -24.65
CA ASN A 290 29.31 20.78 -25.24
C ASN A 290 30.10 21.61 -24.21
N ALA A 291 30.21 21.14 -22.96
CA ALA A 291 31.00 21.73 -21.89
C ALA A 291 32.30 20.95 -21.70
N GLY A 292 33.37 21.66 -21.38
CA GLY A 292 34.67 21.09 -21.05
C GLY A 292 34.74 20.60 -19.61
#